data_b281c98d6ef689cefb4499d1e24958f3
#
_entry.id   b281c98d6ef689cefb4499d1e24958f3
#
_cell.length_a   1.000
_cell.length_b   1.000
_cell.length_c   1.000
_cell.angle_alpha   90.00
_cell.angle_beta   90.00
_cell.angle_gamma   90.00
#
_symmetry.space_group_name_H-M   'P 1'
#
loop_
_entity.id
_entity.type
_entity.pdbx_description
1 polymer ?
#
loop_
_entity_poly.entity_id
_entity_poly.type
_entity_poly.pdbx_seq_one_letter_code
_entity_poly.pdbx_strand_id
1 'polypeptide(L)'
;MYRTKIRTTSLGLLLIATLVLSCLSTVIFNDRNNEALAQQYVQTIKYRNLVIDLGNGVKTNAQLSFPVIGKGPFPGILLVPGAGPADMTYGGMFLQIAQFLSERGFVVLRYDKRGISENGTNIDSNIWGNMTFDDLKQDAQKAVNVLMQQPEVDAKRITVLGHSEGGEITTRVAIDNPDKVKNIVLMAPRIQSARDAAYYNLVGLPLEYVKQALDKNHNGSISIKEASQDQIFQSMVGDNTSLILTQGLTNGTELLKTAHNSNNDRYINIDTALKPILESRFENAFEGSKCENPMTGICPIYFKSILGLNSTLSIIGNVPSTTGILILHGLNDSGSRVQQAFLLQQKLTELNHPDHILITYPDLGHHFYPSSQWTTESGPIPQYVLADLYAWLEAHSGLSHSYVTTSTPSAIGANTSSLNTNKTS
;
A
#
# COMPACT_ATOMS: atom_id res chain seq x y z
N MET A 1 79.01 -17.97 16.71
CA MET A 1 79.12 -19.19 15.89
C MET A 1 78.26 -20.27 16.50
N TYR A 2 77.08 -20.53 16.02
CA TYR A 2 76.43 -21.85 15.93
C TYR A 2 75.10 -21.63 15.17
N ARG A 3 75.06 -22.16 13.96
CA ARG A 3 73.83 -22.20 13.09
C ARG A 3 73.08 -23.48 13.46
N THR A 4 71.87 -23.36 13.92
CA THR A 4 70.93 -24.49 14.06
C THR A 4 69.99 -24.51 12.84
N LYS A 5 70.13 -25.52 12.01
CA LYS A 5 69.23 -25.83 10.88
C LYS A 5 67.93 -26.43 11.41
N ILE A 6 66.84 -25.82 11.23
CA ILE A 6 65.52 -26.42 11.44
C ILE A 6 65.16 -27.20 10.17
N ARG A 7 65.08 -28.52 10.28
CA ARG A 7 64.47 -29.41 9.27
C ARG A 7 62.93 -29.33 9.43
N THR A 8 62.27 -28.66 8.54
CA THR A 8 60.81 -28.77 8.41
C THR A 8 60.47 -30.08 7.71
N THR A 9 59.83 -30.97 8.43
CA THR A 9 59.43 -32.29 7.97
C THR A 9 58.28 -32.15 6.96
N SER A 10 58.40 -32.84 5.84
CA SER A 10 57.42 -32.93 4.74
C SER A 10 56.02 -33.47 5.16
N LEU A 11 55.84 -33.83 6.42
CA LEU A 11 54.56 -34.33 6.93
C LEU A 11 53.52 -33.21 7.16
N GLY A 12 53.96 -31.95 7.45
CA GLY A 12 53.05 -30.83 7.64
C GLY A 12 52.34 -30.34 6.37
N LEU A 13 53.01 -30.48 5.22
CA LEU A 13 52.42 -30.08 3.93
C LEU A 13 51.35 -31.06 3.42
N LEU A 14 51.47 -32.36 3.76
CA LEU A 14 50.48 -33.37 3.35
C LEU A 14 49.16 -33.24 4.12
N LEU A 15 49.21 -32.85 5.39
CA LEU A 15 48.03 -32.67 6.25
C LEU A 15 47.24 -31.40 5.86
N ILE A 16 47.94 -30.33 5.42
CA ILE A 16 47.26 -29.09 4.97
C ILE A 16 46.59 -29.32 3.59
N ALA A 17 47.21 -30.06 2.69
CA ALA A 17 46.63 -30.39 1.40
C ALA A 17 45.37 -31.26 1.50
N THR A 18 45.32 -32.22 2.42
CA THR A 18 44.15 -33.07 2.66
C THR A 18 42.97 -32.30 3.32
N LEU A 19 43.25 -31.36 4.22
CA LEU A 19 42.24 -30.48 4.81
C LEU A 19 41.66 -29.50 3.80
N VAL A 20 42.45 -28.92 2.91
CA VAL A 20 41.97 -28.02 1.84
C VAL A 20 41.16 -28.78 0.79
N LEU A 21 41.51 -30.01 0.43
CA LEU A 21 40.72 -30.82 -0.49
C LEU A 21 39.39 -31.28 0.14
N SER A 22 39.33 -31.55 1.45
CA SER A 22 38.06 -31.89 2.10
C SER A 22 37.13 -30.68 2.27
N CYS A 23 37.66 -29.47 2.48
CA CYS A 23 36.86 -28.23 2.48
C CYS A 23 36.35 -27.87 1.08
N LEU A 24 37.17 -28.06 0.04
CA LEU A 24 36.75 -27.82 -1.34
C LEU A 24 35.65 -28.80 -1.80
N SER A 25 35.74 -30.08 -1.40
CA SER A 25 34.70 -31.06 -1.74
C SER A 25 33.36 -30.77 -1.02
N THR A 26 33.38 -30.30 0.23
CA THR A 26 32.17 -29.92 0.96
C THR A 26 31.52 -28.62 0.39
N VAL A 27 32.33 -27.64 -0.07
CA VAL A 27 31.80 -26.43 -0.72
C VAL A 27 31.21 -26.76 -2.08
N ILE A 28 31.86 -27.59 -2.89
CA ILE A 28 31.34 -27.99 -4.21
C ILE A 28 30.08 -28.88 -4.06
N PHE A 29 29.96 -29.70 -3.04
CA PHE A 29 28.77 -30.50 -2.78
C PHE A 29 27.60 -29.65 -2.27
N ASN A 30 27.85 -28.59 -1.50
CA ASN A 30 26.82 -27.65 -1.05
C ASN A 30 26.31 -26.76 -2.20
N ASP A 31 27.18 -26.31 -3.11
CA ASP A 31 26.74 -25.53 -4.28
C ASP A 31 25.89 -26.35 -5.25
N ARG A 32 26.26 -27.60 -5.52
CA ARG A 32 25.45 -28.49 -6.37
C ARG A 32 24.08 -28.81 -5.75
N ASN A 33 24.00 -28.96 -4.43
CA ASN A 33 22.72 -29.16 -3.76
C ASN A 33 21.87 -27.88 -3.73
N ASN A 34 22.48 -26.71 -3.65
CA ASN A 34 21.77 -25.43 -3.74
C ASN A 34 21.30 -25.15 -5.17
N GLU A 35 22.07 -25.49 -6.21
CA GLU A 35 21.62 -25.39 -7.58
C GLU A 35 20.50 -26.41 -7.90
N ALA A 36 20.57 -27.62 -7.36
CA ALA A 36 19.50 -28.63 -7.53
C ALA A 36 18.21 -28.23 -6.76
N LEU A 37 18.33 -27.55 -5.61
CA LEU A 37 17.18 -27.00 -4.88
C LEU A 37 16.62 -25.74 -5.55
N ALA A 38 17.47 -24.93 -6.17
CA ALA A 38 17.03 -23.75 -6.95
C ALA A 38 16.29 -24.13 -8.24
N GLN A 39 16.57 -25.30 -8.83
CA GLN A 39 15.87 -25.79 -10.02
C GLN A 39 14.48 -26.37 -9.77
N GLN A 40 14.04 -26.50 -8.52
CA GLN A 40 12.73 -27.06 -8.16
C GLN A 40 11.67 -26.01 -7.80
N TYR A 41 11.94 -24.72 -8.00
CA TYR A 41 10.89 -23.69 -7.91
C TYR A 41 10.00 -23.81 -9.16
N VAL A 42 8.94 -24.58 -9.07
CA VAL A 42 7.88 -24.59 -10.08
C VAL A 42 7.28 -23.18 -10.09
N GLN A 43 7.50 -22.44 -11.18
CA GLN A 43 6.85 -21.14 -11.36
C GLN A 43 5.33 -21.36 -11.37
N THR A 44 4.66 -20.87 -10.34
CA THR A 44 3.21 -21.05 -10.15
C THR A 44 2.40 -19.96 -10.82
N ILE A 45 3.04 -18.86 -11.24
CA ILE A 45 2.43 -17.66 -11.83
C ILE A 45 3.10 -17.35 -13.17
N LYS A 46 2.30 -16.93 -14.14
CA LYS A 46 2.74 -16.27 -15.38
C LYS A 46 2.40 -14.79 -15.33
N TYR A 47 3.23 -14.01 -16.02
CA TYR A 47 3.03 -12.58 -16.22
C TYR A 47 2.93 -12.25 -17.70
N ARG A 48 2.05 -11.29 -18.02
CA ARG A 48 1.92 -10.71 -19.37
C ARG A 48 1.87 -9.20 -19.24
N ASN A 49 2.80 -8.51 -19.89
CA ASN A 49 2.75 -7.06 -19.99
C ASN A 49 1.73 -6.64 -21.05
N LEU A 50 0.97 -5.62 -20.74
CA LEU A 50 -0.06 -5.04 -21.57
C LEU A 50 0.13 -3.52 -21.65
N VAL A 51 -0.49 -2.93 -22.65
CA VAL A 51 -0.65 -1.48 -22.75
C VAL A 51 -2.15 -1.18 -22.83
N ILE A 52 -2.61 -0.30 -21.94
CA ILE A 52 -4.01 0.16 -21.93
C ILE A 52 -4.06 1.51 -22.64
N ASP A 53 -4.94 1.61 -23.64
CA ASP A 53 -5.26 2.88 -24.28
C ASP A 53 -6.27 3.64 -23.41
N LEU A 54 -5.82 4.76 -22.83
CA LEU A 54 -6.62 5.61 -21.96
C LEU A 54 -7.39 6.68 -22.74
N GLY A 55 -7.28 6.68 -24.08
CA GLY A 55 -7.90 7.67 -24.96
C GLY A 55 -7.09 8.95 -25.07
N ASN A 56 -7.46 9.79 -26.05
CA ASN A 56 -6.80 11.08 -26.33
C ASN A 56 -5.27 10.97 -26.53
N GLY A 57 -4.80 9.84 -27.04
CA GLY A 57 -3.36 9.57 -27.23
C GLY A 57 -2.61 9.16 -25.97
N VAL A 58 -3.25 9.10 -24.80
CA VAL A 58 -2.66 8.67 -23.55
C VAL A 58 -2.71 7.15 -23.46
N LYS A 59 -1.58 6.53 -23.14
CA LYS A 59 -1.44 5.08 -22.91
C LYS A 59 -0.76 4.84 -21.60
N THR A 60 -1.03 3.70 -20.98
CA THR A 60 -0.34 3.29 -19.75
C THR A 60 0.07 1.84 -19.79
N ASN A 61 1.15 1.51 -19.08
CA ASN A 61 1.59 0.12 -18.91
C ASN A 61 0.71 -0.60 -17.89
N ALA A 62 0.55 -1.88 -18.13
CA ALA A 62 -0.16 -2.77 -17.23
C ALA A 62 0.48 -4.15 -17.23
N GLN A 63 0.24 -4.92 -16.19
CA GLN A 63 0.69 -6.29 -16.10
C GLN A 63 -0.43 -7.20 -15.58
N LEU A 64 -0.68 -8.24 -16.32
CA LEU A 64 -1.54 -9.35 -15.93
C LEU A 64 -0.68 -10.42 -15.26
N SER A 65 -1.12 -10.89 -14.10
CA SER A 65 -0.58 -12.10 -13.46
C SER A 65 -1.67 -13.16 -13.37
N PHE A 66 -1.34 -14.42 -13.64
CA PHE A 66 -2.33 -15.50 -13.70
C PHE A 66 -1.71 -16.87 -13.37
N PRO A 67 -2.54 -17.85 -12.92
CA PRO A 67 -2.08 -19.19 -12.57
C PRO A 67 -1.46 -19.93 -13.73
N VAL A 68 -0.42 -20.71 -13.46
CA VAL A 68 0.13 -21.71 -14.41
C VAL A 68 -0.68 -23.00 -14.36
N ILE A 69 -1.21 -23.33 -13.16
CA ILE A 69 -1.91 -24.56 -12.88
C ILE A 69 -3.42 -24.27 -12.81
N GLY A 70 -4.23 -25.22 -13.31
CA GLY A 70 -5.67 -25.13 -13.29
C GLY A 70 -6.29 -24.96 -14.67
N LYS A 71 -7.61 -25.12 -14.72
CA LYS A 71 -8.39 -24.93 -15.95
C LYS A 71 -9.16 -23.62 -15.82
N GLY A 72 -8.72 -22.61 -16.56
CA GLY A 72 -9.46 -21.35 -16.71
C GLY A 72 -10.79 -21.53 -17.49
N PRO A 73 -11.57 -20.45 -17.69
CA PRO A 73 -11.23 -19.09 -17.28
C PRO A 73 -11.38 -18.88 -15.75
N PHE A 74 -10.52 -18.01 -15.20
CA PHE A 74 -10.43 -17.72 -13.77
C PHE A 74 -11.15 -16.41 -13.41
N PRO A 75 -11.56 -16.21 -12.15
CA PRO A 75 -12.02 -14.89 -11.70
C PRO A 75 -10.96 -13.81 -11.91
N GLY A 76 -11.39 -12.63 -12.38
CA GLY A 76 -10.51 -11.49 -12.63
C GLY A 76 -10.56 -10.46 -11.51
N ILE A 77 -9.42 -9.90 -11.16
CA ILE A 77 -9.29 -8.82 -10.17
C ILE A 77 -8.53 -7.66 -10.79
N LEU A 78 -9.10 -6.46 -10.72
CA LEU A 78 -8.41 -5.21 -11.04
C LEU A 78 -7.95 -4.55 -9.74
N LEU A 79 -6.71 -4.10 -9.67
CA LEU A 79 -6.17 -3.31 -8.56
C LEU A 79 -6.12 -1.83 -8.95
N VAL A 80 -6.78 -0.98 -8.15
CA VAL A 80 -6.89 0.48 -8.38
C VAL A 80 -6.13 1.22 -7.29
N PRO A 81 -5.05 1.94 -7.64
CA PRO A 81 -4.19 2.60 -6.65
C PRO A 81 -4.82 3.86 -6.04
N GLY A 82 -4.30 4.26 -4.87
CA GLY A 82 -4.69 5.45 -4.14
C GLY A 82 -4.18 6.76 -4.75
N ALA A 83 -4.25 7.84 -3.98
CA ALA A 83 -3.81 9.18 -4.40
C ALA A 83 -2.30 9.23 -4.68
N GLY A 84 -1.90 10.25 -5.44
CA GLY A 84 -0.50 10.47 -5.83
C GLY A 84 -0.04 9.67 -7.05
N PRO A 85 1.19 9.93 -7.53
CA PRO A 85 1.82 9.16 -8.59
C PRO A 85 2.02 7.71 -8.14
N ALA A 86 1.64 6.76 -8.99
CA ALA A 86 1.74 5.35 -8.66
C ALA A 86 2.03 4.52 -9.90
N ASP A 87 3.04 3.67 -9.81
CA ASP A 87 3.27 2.59 -10.74
C ASP A 87 2.40 1.37 -10.38
N MET A 88 2.41 0.37 -11.23
CA MET A 88 1.64 -0.86 -11.05
C MET A 88 2.08 -1.71 -9.86
N THR A 89 3.24 -1.45 -9.25
CA THR A 89 3.69 -2.17 -8.04
C THR A 89 3.11 -1.55 -6.78
N TYR A 90 2.79 -0.26 -6.83
CA TYR A 90 2.24 0.54 -5.74
C TYR A 90 3.04 0.36 -4.45
N GLY A 91 4.34 0.68 -4.53
CA GLY A 91 5.27 0.50 -3.41
C GLY A 91 5.45 -0.96 -2.96
N GLY A 92 5.20 -1.92 -3.84
CA GLY A 92 5.25 -3.35 -3.56
C GLY A 92 3.94 -3.96 -3.06
N MET A 93 3.01 -3.17 -2.54
CA MET A 93 1.72 -3.63 -2.02
C MET A 93 0.91 -4.42 -3.06
N PHE A 94 0.70 -3.85 -4.25
CA PHE A 94 -0.07 -4.50 -5.30
C PHE A 94 0.67 -5.68 -5.93
N LEU A 95 2.01 -5.63 -5.95
CA LEU A 95 2.79 -6.79 -6.38
C LEU A 95 2.55 -7.98 -5.44
N GLN A 96 2.59 -7.77 -4.13
CA GLN A 96 2.38 -8.80 -3.12
C GLN A 96 0.95 -9.40 -3.19
N ILE A 97 -0.08 -8.54 -3.31
CA ILE A 97 -1.48 -8.97 -3.46
C ILE A 97 -1.64 -9.79 -4.75
N ALA A 98 -1.11 -9.29 -5.87
CA ALA A 98 -1.23 -9.97 -7.16
C ALA A 98 -0.55 -11.33 -7.17
N GLN A 99 0.65 -11.45 -6.63
CA GLN A 99 1.35 -12.74 -6.50
C GLN A 99 0.55 -13.72 -5.66
N PHE A 100 0.15 -13.30 -4.46
CA PHE A 100 -0.59 -14.15 -3.54
C PHE A 100 -1.90 -14.69 -4.12
N LEU A 101 -2.66 -13.84 -4.80
CA LEU A 101 -3.94 -14.22 -5.39
C LEU A 101 -3.79 -15.04 -6.67
N SER A 102 -2.77 -14.72 -7.50
CA SER A 102 -2.54 -15.48 -8.73
C SER A 102 -2.04 -16.90 -8.47
N GLU A 103 -1.29 -17.14 -7.40
CA GLU A 103 -0.95 -18.49 -6.94
C GLU A 103 -2.18 -19.32 -6.55
N ARG A 104 -3.30 -18.65 -6.24
CA ARG A 104 -4.51 -19.24 -5.68
C ARG A 104 -5.71 -19.20 -6.63
N GLY A 105 -5.48 -19.05 -7.91
CA GLY A 105 -6.54 -19.24 -8.92
C GLY A 105 -7.21 -17.95 -9.39
N PHE A 106 -6.63 -16.78 -9.16
CA PHE A 106 -7.13 -15.52 -9.70
C PHE A 106 -6.26 -14.98 -10.82
N VAL A 107 -6.85 -14.25 -11.74
CA VAL A 107 -6.14 -13.39 -12.70
C VAL A 107 -6.17 -11.99 -12.18
N VAL A 108 -5.00 -11.36 -12.01
CA VAL A 108 -4.89 -10.01 -11.43
C VAL A 108 -4.28 -9.05 -12.43
N LEU A 109 -4.97 -7.93 -12.69
CA LEU A 109 -4.49 -6.83 -13.52
C LEU A 109 -4.06 -5.66 -12.64
N ARG A 110 -2.85 -5.17 -12.86
CA ARG A 110 -2.27 -3.95 -12.28
C ARG A 110 -1.87 -3.01 -13.39
N TYR A 111 -1.94 -1.71 -13.18
CA TYR A 111 -1.57 -0.71 -14.18
C TYR A 111 -0.91 0.51 -13.55
N ASP A 112 -0.04 1.19 -14.31
CA ASP A 112 0.51 2.47 -13.92
C ASP A 112 -0.57 3.55 -14.03
N LYS A 113 -0.62 4.49 -13.09
CA LYS A 113 -1.49 5.66 -13.27
C LYS A 113 -1.07 6.44 -14.52
N ARG A 114 -2.02 7.14 -15.14
CA ARG A 114 -1.74 7.96 -16.34
C ARG A 114 -0.57 8.91 -16.12
N GLY A 115 0.30 9.04 -17.09
CA GLY A 115 1.48 9.90 -17.03
C GLY A 115 2.62 9.35 -16.17
N ILE A 116 2.50 8.13 -15.64
CA ILE A 116 3.54 7.46 -14.87
C ILE A 116 4.17 6.38 -15.71
N SER A 117 5.50 6.26 -15.67
CA SER A 117 6.24 5.22 -16.40
C SER A 117 7.54 4.85 -15.64
N GLU A 118 8.25 3.83 -16.15
CA GLU A 118 9.57 3.41 -15.67
C GLU A 118 9.60 3.16 -14.15
N ASN A 119 8.71 2.30 -13.66
CA ASN A 119 8.61 1.95 -12.25
C ASN A 119 8.36 3.15 -11.32
N GLY A 120 7.58 4.11 -11.79
CA GLY A 120 7.21 5.29 -11.02
C GLY A 120 8.26 6.41 -11.00
N THR A 121 9.40 6.21 -11.69
CA THR A 121 10.50 7.19 -11.66
C THR A 121 10.32 8.33 -12.66
N ASN A 122 9.52 8.13 -13.72
CA ASN A 122 9.28 9.14 -14.73
C ASN A 122 7.81 9.58 -14.72
N ILE A 123 7.59 10.89 -14.58
CA ILE A 123 6.27 11.52 -14.57
C ILE A 123 6.17 12.48 -15.74
N ASP A 124 5.24 12.20 -16.67
CA ASP A 124 4.85 13.16 -17.68
C ASP A 124 4.00 14.25 -17.03
N SER A 125 4.60 15.40 -16.77
CA SER A 125 3.97 16.53 -16.10
C SER A 125 2.77 17.10 -16.86
N ASN A 126 2.72 16.97 -18.20
CA ASN A 126 1.59 17.43 -18.99
C ASN A 126 0.37 16.53 -18.79
N ILE A 127 0.56 15.21 -18.79
CA ILE A 127 -0.53 14.25 -18.55
C ILE A 127 -0.95 14.31 -17.09
N TRP A 128 0.00 14.20 -16.16
CA TRP A 128 -0.26 14.19 -14.72
C TRP A 128 -0.84 15.52 -14.23
N GLY A 129 -0.26 16.65 -14.65
CA GLY A 129 -0.67 17.99 -14.21
C GLY A 129 -2.06 18.43 -14.70
N ASN A 130 -2.57 17.82 -15.76
CA ASN A 130 -3.90 18.11 -16.32
C ASN A 130 -4.94 17.03 -15.97
N MET A 131 -4.58 16.03 -15.18
CA MET A 131 -5.44 14.93 -14.80
C MET A 131 -6.59 15.40 -13.90
N THR A 132 -7.77 14.85 -14.12
CA THR A 132 -8.95 15.02 -13.26
C THR A 132 -9.28 13.71 -12.55
N PHE A 133 -10.15 13.76 -11.54
CA PHE A 133 -10.66 12.55 -10.90
C PHE A 133 -11.48 11.69 -11.88
N ASP A 134 -12.24 12.34 -12.78
CA ASP A 134 -13.04 11.62 -13.79
C ASP A 134 -12.14 10.85 -14.78
N ASP A 135 -10.98 11.40 -15.11
CA ASP A 135 -9.96 10.68 -15.88
C ASP A 135 -9.52 9.39 -15.19
N LEU A 136 -9.25 9.44 -13.88
CA LEU A 136 -8.84 8.25 -13.11
C LEU A 136 -9.96 7.20 -13.04
N LYS A 137 -11.22 7.65 -12.89
CA LYS A 137 -12.39 6.76 -12.93
C LYS A 137 -12.52 6.09 -14.31
N GLN A 138 -12.40 6.86 -15.39
CA GLN A 138 -12.46 6.33 -16.75
C GLN A 138 -11.33 5.35 -17.04
N ASP A 139 -10.11 5.62 -16.52
CA ASP A 139 -8.97 4.71 -16.67
C ASP A 139 -9.23 3.36 -16.01
N ALA A 140 -9.78 3.37 -14.79
CA ALA A 140 -10.17 2.14 -14.11
C ALA A 140 -11.28 1.38 -14.88
N GLN A 141 -12.25 2.07 -15.46
CA GLN A 141 -13.29 1.46 -16.31
C GLN A 141 -12.71 0.81 -17.56
N LYS A 142 -11.72 1.46 -18.21
CA LYS A 142 -10.99 0.90 -19.36
C LYS A 142 -10.16 -0.31 -18.94
N ALA A 143 -9.50 -0.25 -17.79
CA ALA A 143 -8.76 -1.37 -17.23
C ALA A 143 -9.67 -2.59 -16.93
N VAL A 144 -10.89 -2.37 -16.39
CA VAL A 144 -11.92 -3.43 -16.26
C VAL A 144 -12.22 -4.07 -17.62
N ASN A 145 -12.47 -3.25 -18.65
CA ASN A 145 -12.75 -3.79 -19.99
C ASN A 145 -11.57 -4.59 -20.57
N VAL A 146 -10.34 -4.11 -20.38
CA VAL A 146 -9.13 -4.84 -20.81
C VAL A 146 -8.99 -6.16 -20.07
N LEU A 147 -9.24 -6.18 -18.74
CA LEU A 147 -9.22 -7.41 -17.95
C LEU A 147 -10.25 -8.42 -18.44
N MET A 148 -11.49 -7.99 -18.68
CA MET A 148 -12.58 -8.85 -19.17
C MET A 148 -12.31 -9.48 -20.54
N GLN A 149 -11.46 -8.87 -21.36
CA GLN A 149 -11.09 -9.35 -22.71
C GLN A 149 -9.95 -10.38 -22.68
N GLN A 150 -9.32 -10.61 -21.52
CA GLN A 150 -8.21 -11.57 -21.46
C GLN A 150 -8.75 -13.00 -21.52
N PRO A 151 -8.13 -13.91 -22.31
CA PRO A 151 -8.63 -15.28 -22.50
C PRO A 151 -8.60 -16.12 -21.23
N GLU A 152 -7.76 -15.75 -20.25
CA GLU A 152 -7.69 -16.41 -18.95
C GLU A 152 -8.81 -16.00 -17.99
N VAL A 153 -9.57 -14.95 -18.30
CA VAL A 153 -10.52 -14.29 -17.38
C VAL A 153 -11.96 -14.71 -17.65
N ASP A 154 -12.66 -15.11 -16.61
CA ASP A 154 -14.12 -15.21 -16.64
C ASP A 154 -14.72 -13.81 -16.45
N ALA A 155 -15.20 -13.24 -17.55
CA ALA A 155 -15.76 -11.89 -17.58
C ALA A 155 -17.02 -11.71 -16.70
N LYS A 156 -17.62 -12.79 -16.18
CA LYS A 156 -18.77 -12.73 -15.26
C LYS A 156 -18.35 -12.70 -13.79
N ARG A 157 -17.07 -12.85 -13.50
CA ARG A 157 -16.52 -12.94 -12.14
C ARG A 157 -15.43 -11.89 -11.92
N ILE A 158 -15.76 -10.62 -12.13
CA ILE A 158 -14.84 -9.48 -11.97
C ILE A 158 -15.01 -8.87 -10.59
N THR A 159 -13.88 -8.73 -9.90
CA THR A 159 -13.76 -7.95 -8.67
C THR A 159 -12.87 -6.73 -8.94
N VAL A 160 -13.26 -5.57 -8.41
CA VAL A 160 -12.40 -4.38 -8.40
C VAL A 160 -11.96 -4.12 -6.97
N LEU A 161 -10.65 -4.09 -6.74
CA LEU A 161 -10.04 -3.79 -5.45
C LEU A 161 -9.39 -2.42 -5.52
N GLY A 162 -9.82 -1.50 -4.65
CA GLY A 162 -9.27 -0.16 -4.56
C GLY A 162 -8.71 0.16 -3.19
N HIS A 163 -7.53 0.79 -3.18
CA HIS A 163 -6.90 1.28 -1.97
C HIS A 163 -7.07 2.80 -1.85
N SER A 164 -7.44 3.29 -0.65
CA SER A 164 -7.53 4.72 -0.36
C SER A 164 -8.46 5.46 -1.34
N GLU A 165 -7.98 6.44 -2.13
CA GLU A 165 -8.70 7.07 -3.26
C GLU A 165 -9.19 6.03 -4.28
N GLY A 166 -8.41 4.97 -4.52
CA GLY A 166 -8.81 3.85 -5.38
C GLY A 166 -10.09 3.18 -4.90
N GLY A 167 -10.38 3.17 -3.61
CA GLY A 167 -11.67 2.71 -3.06
C GLY A 167 -12.84 3.59 -3.45
N GLU A 168 -12.64 4.91 -3.49
CA GLU A 168 -13.62 5.86 -4.00
C GLU A 168 -13.87 5.67 -5.50
N ILE A 169 -12.81 5.47 -6.29
CA ILE A 169 -12.89 5.16 -7.73
C ILE A 169 -13.63 3.83 -7.93
N THR A 170 -13.26 2.78 -7.19
CA THR A 170 -13.86 1.44 -7.25
C THR A 170 -15.37 1.48 -7.01
N THR A 171 -15.82 2.23 -6.01
CA THR A 171 -17.24 2.40 -5.72
C THR A 171 -18.00 2.97 -6.92
N ARG A 172 -17.44 4.01 -7.57
CA ARG A 172 -18.06 4.62 -8.76
C ARG A 172 -18.00 3.72 -9.97
N VAL A 173 -16.91 2.98 -10.15
CA VAL A 173 -16.80 1.97 -11.23
C VAL A 173 -17.88 0.90 -11.09
N ALA A 174 -18.16 0.43 -9.87
CA ALA A 174 -19.23 -0.54 -9.63
C ALA A 174 -20.63 0.04 -9.90
N ILE A 175 -20.89 1.29 -9.49
CA ILE A 175 -22.15 1.99 -9.77
C ILE A 175 -22.37 2.17 -11.28
N ASP A 176 -21.33 2.58 -12.01
CA ASP A 176 -21.41 2.85 -13.45
C ASP A 176 -21.42 1.55 -14.30
N ASN A 177 -21.01 0.40 -13.73
CA ASN A 177 -20.89 -0.88 -14.44
C ASN A 177 -21.53 -2.05 -13.67
N PRO A 178 -22.83 -1.97 -13.36
CA PRO A 178 -23.53 -2.94 -12.50
C PRO A 178 -23.51 -4.38 -13.05
N ASP A 179 -23.45 -4.54 -14.37
CA ASP A 179 -23.45 -5.85 -15.03
C ASP A 179 -22.06 -6.47 -15.15
N LYS A 180 -20.99 -5.66 -14.94
CA LYS A 180 -19.60 -6.10 -15.12
C LYS A 180 -18.91 -6.40 -13.79
N VAL A 181 -19.13 -5.57 -12.78
CA VAL A 181 -18.45 -5.66 -11.48
C VAL A 181 -19.30 -6.47 -10.52
N LYS A 182 -18.82 -7.67 -10.20
CA LYS A 182 -19.52 -8.59 -9.30
C LYS A 182 -19.24 -8.29 -7.85
N ASN A 183 -18.02 -7.91 -7.52
CA ASN A 183 -17.60 -7.62 -6.15
C ASN A 183 -16.69 -6.40 -6.12
N ILE A 184 -16.67 -5.71 -4.98
CA ILE A 184 -15.68 -4.67 -4.69
C ILE A 184 -14.98 -4.95 -3.36
N VAL A 185 -13.68 -4.64 -3.34
CA VAL A 185 -12.86 -4.65 -2.12
C VAL A 185 -12.34 -3.25 -1.88
N LEU A 186 -12.65 -2.71 -0.72
CA LEU A 186 -12.31 -1.34 -0.31
C LEU A 186 -11.26 -1.41 0.80
N MET A 187 -9.97 -1.23 0.43
CA MET A 187 -8.85 -1.25 1.36
C MET A 187 -8.54 0.17 1.83
N ALA A 188 -8.70 0.45 3.13
CA ALA A 188 -8.50 1.79 3.72
C ALA A 188 -9.17 2.92 2.91
N PRO A 189 -10.46 2.78 2.52
CA PRO A 189 -11.09 3.64 1.54
C PRO A 189 -11.26 5.08 2.04
N ARG A 190 -11.13 6.05 1.14
CA ARG A 190 -11.60 7.41 1.38
C ARG A 190 -13.13 7.44 1.19
N ILE A 191 -13.88 7.75 2.24
CA ILE A 191 -15.35 7.74 2.20
C ILE A 191 -15.99 9.12 2.42
N GLN A 192 -15.29 10.04 3.09
CA GLN A 192 -15.73 11.42 3.27
C GLN A 192 -15.56 12.23 1.98
N SER A 193 -15.98 13.50 2.01
CA SER A 193 -15.71 14.38 0.89
C SER A 193 -14.19 14.49 0.67
N ALA A 194 -13.81 14.63 -0.59
CA ALA A 194 -12.39 14.79 -0.92
C ALA A 194 -11.77 16.04 -0.29
N ARG A 195 -12.57 17.12 -0.10
CA ARG A 195 -12.13 18.32 0.60
C ARG A 195 -11.83 18.03 2.08
N ASP A 196 -12.71 17.31 2.78
CA ASP A 196 -12.51 16.96 4.20
C ASP A 196 -11.30 16.04 4.37
N ALA A 197 -11.14 15.06 3.47
CA ALA A 197 -9.98 14.20 3.48
C ALA A 197 -8.68 14.97 3.21
N ALA A 198 -8.67 15.88 2.25
CA ALA A 198 -7.53 16.74 1.96
C ALA A 198 -7.22 17.69 3.13
N TYR A 199 -8.25 18.30 3.75
CA TYR A 199 -8.07 19.13 4.93
C TYR A 199 -7.46 18.32 6.08
N TYR A 200 -7.98 17.13 6.33
CA TYR A 200 -7.41 16.27 7.36
C TYR A 200 -5.93 15.97 7.09
N ASN A 201 -5.58 15.54 5.90
CA ASN A 201 -4.20 15.15 5.59
C ASN A 201 -3.22 16.34 5.55
N LEU A 202 -3.66 17.51 5.07
CA LEU A 202 -2.78 18.68 4.91
C LEU A 202 -2.74 19.60 6.15
N VAL A 203 -3.75 19.54 7.02
CA VAL A 203 -3.88 20.40 8.19
C VAL A 203 -4.07 19.58 9.47
N GLY A 204 -5.07 18.72 9.51
CA GLY A 204 -5.46 18.01 10.72
C GLY A 204 -4.38 17.07 11.23
N LEU A 205 -3.89 16.17 10.38
CA LEU A 205 -2.89 15.16 10.73
C LEU A 205 -1.55 15.79 11.18
N PRO A 206 -0.97 16.79 10.48
CA PRO A 206 0.22 17.49 10.97
C PRO A 206 0.01 18.15 12.34
N LEU A 207 -1.16 18.76 12.58
CA LEU A 207 -1.47 19.38 13.87
C LEU A 207 -1.62 18.34 15.00
N GLU A 208 -2.27 17.23 14.73
CA GLU A 208 -2.36 16.12 15.70
C GLU A 208 -0.99 15.57 16.04
N TYR A 209 -0.15 15.36 15.02
CA TYR A 209 1.21 14.88 15.21
C TYR A 209 2.04 15.82 16.08
N VAL A 210 2.08 17.11 15.78
CA VAL A 210 2.88 18.05 16.57
C VAL A 210 2.38 18.18 18.00
N LYS A 211 1.07 18.14 18.24
CA LYS A 211 0.48 18.17 19.59
C LYS A 211 0.83 16.94 20.43
N GLN A 212 0.97 15.78 19.80
CA GLN A 212 1.21 14.53 20.53
C GLN A 212 2.70 14.16 20.60
N ALA A 213 3.45 14.42 19.54
CA ALA A 213 4.84 13.97 19.43
C ALA A 213 5.88 15.06 19.72
N LEU A 214 5.60 16.33 19.36
CA LEU A 214 6.58 17.42 19.49
C LEU A 214 6.28 18.36 20.66
N ASP A 215 5.03 18.61 20.99
CA ASP A 215 4.65 19.42 22.17
C ASP A 215 4.66 18.57 23.45
N LYS A 216 5.84 18.10 23.85
CA LYS A 216 6.02 17.17 24.98
C LYS A 216 5.57 17.73 26.34
N ASN A 217 5.58 19.05 26.50
CA ASN A 217 5.17 19.71 27.74
C ASN A 217 3.74 20.26 27.69
N HIS A 218 3.04 20.03 26.57
CA HIS A 218 1.64 20.41 26.33
C HIS A 218 1.34 21.91 26.57
N ASN A 219 2.30 22.78 26.21
CA ASN A 219 2.14 24.24 26.36
C ASN A 219 1.59 24.92 25.09
N GLY A 220 1.28 24.15 24.03
CA GLY A 220 0.74 24.65 22.78
C GLY A 220 1.79 25.26 21.85
N SER A 221 3.08 25.02 22.10
CA SER A 221 4.19 25.55 21.29
C SER A 221 5.25 24.49 21.04
N ILE A 222 5.83 24.51 19.84
CA ILE A 222 6.90 23.58 19.44
C ILE A 222 8.16 24.33 19.02
N SER A 223 9.32 23.72 19.24
CA SER A 223 10.60 24.22 18.75
C SER A 223 10.63 24.16 17.22
N ILE A 224 10.96 25.29 16.57
CA ILE A 224 11.12 25.35 15.11
C ILE A 224 12.27 24.45 14.67
N LYS A 225 13.35 24.39 15.47
CA LYS A 225 14.50 23.56 15.18
C LYS A 225 14.13 22.06 15.22
N GLU A 226 13.46 21.62 16.29
CA GLU A 226 13.01 20.22 16.41
C GLU A 226 12.04 19.85 15.29
N ALA A 227 11.02 20.68 15.05
CA ALA A 227 10.04 20.43 13.99
C ALA A 227 10.68 20.42 12.59
N SER A 228 11.67 21.29 12.32
CA SER A 228 12.38 21.30 11.03
C SER A 228 13.32 20.12 10.81
N GLN A 229 13.66 19.39 11.86
CA GLN A 229 14.51 18.18 11.82
C GLN A 229 13.71 16.88 11.93
N ASP A 230 12.44 16.98 12.31
CA ASP A 230 11.57 15.79 12.46
C ASP A 230 11.13 15.25 11.10
N GLN A 231 11.57 14.03 10.78
CA GLN A 231 11.33 13.42 9.48
C GLN A 231 9.85 13.10 9.24
N ILE A 232 9.09 12.78 10.29
CA ILE A 232 7.67 12.47 10.18
C ILE A 232 6.90 13.74 9.85
N PHE A 233 7.16 14.83 10.58
CA PHE A 233 6.55 16.13 10.28
C PHE A 233 6.92 16.63 8.89
N GLN A 234 8.19 16.49 8.48
CA GLN A 234 8.64 16.83 7.13
C GLN A 234 7.89 16.02 6.06
N SER A 235 7.67 14.72 6.28
CA SER A 235 6.93 13.90 5.32
C SER A 235 5.46 14.34 5.16
N MET A 236 4.85 14.90 6.21
CA MET A 236 3.47 15.39 6.17
C MET A 236 3.34 16.76 5.49
N VAL A 237 4.31 17.66 5.70
CA VAL A 237 4.23 19.05 5.22
C VAL A 237 5.08 19.31 3.98
N GLY A 238 5.92 18.36 3.55
CA GLY A 238 6.77 18.41 2.36
C GLY A 238 8.10 19.15 2.60
N ASP A 239 8.93 19.21 1.54
CA ASP A 239 10.32 19.67 1.57
C ASP A 239 10.49 21.16 2.02
N ASN A 240 9.40 21.91 2.05
CA ASN A 240 9.39 23.33 2.46
C ASN A 240 9.14 23.54 3.97
N THR A 241 9.34 22.52 4.82
CA THR A 241 9.07 22.59 6.27
C THR A 241 9.74 23.81 6.91
N SER A 242 11.01 24.05 6.60
CA SER A 242 11.73 25.22 7.10
C SER A 242 11.09 26.55 6.65
N LEU A 243 10.66 26.64 5.38
CA LEU A 243 9.97 27.81 4.84
C LEU A 243 8.61 28.01 5.50
N ILE A 244 7.86 26.92 5.72
CA ILE A 244 6.55 26.95 6.39
C ILE A 244 6.69 27.49 7.82
N LEU A 245 7.64 26.96 8.57
CA LEU A 245 7.89 27.37 9.93
C LEU A 245 8.44 28.82 10.01
N THR A 246 9.17 29.28 8.99
CA THR A 246 9.70 30.63 8.92
C THR A 246 8.72 31.67 8.37
N GLN A 247 7.76 31.28 7.52
CA GLN A 247 6.69 32.19 7.05
C GLN A 247 5.81 32.68 8.21
N GLY A 248 5.59 31.85 9.23
CA GLY A 248 4.97 32.30 10.49
C GLY A 248 5.75 33.37 11.22
N LEU A 249 7.04 33.55 10.89
CA LEU A 249 7.90 34.58 11.48
C LEU A 249 7.84 35.91 10.75
N THR A 250 7.43 35.92 9.46
CA THR A 250 7.49 37.15 8.62
C THR A 250 6.16 37.86 8.47
N ASN A 251 5.04 37.20 8.65
CA ASN A 251 3.70 37.74 8.40
C ASN A 251 2.96 38.23 9.65
N GLY A 252 3.55 38.16 10.83
CA GLY A 252 2.81 38.52 12.03
C GLY A 252 3.61 39.30 13.05
N THR A 253 3.27 40.50 13.22
CA THR A 253 3.77 41.49 14.20
C THR A 253 3.59 41.09 15.67
N GLU A 254 2.90 40.00 16.00
CA GLU A 254 2.68 39.57 17.40
C GLU A 254 3.03 38.11 17.70
N LEU A 255 3.26 37.26 16.70
CA LEU A 255 3.47 35.82 16.90
C LEU A 255 4.84 35.45 17.50
N LEU A 256 5.74 36.41 17.60
CA LEU A 256 7.13 36.22 18.04
C LEU A 256 7.48 36.82 19.40
N LYS A 257 6.52 37.20 20.22
CA LYS A 257 6.81 37.53 21.64
C LYS A 257 7.07 36.28 22.49
N THR A 258 7.42 35.18 21.91
CA THR A 258 7.66 33.94 22.64
C THR A 258 9.12 33.76 22.98
N ALA A 259 9.34 33.62 24.23
CA ALA A 259 10.49 33.22 24.97
C ALA A 259 11.60 32.52 24.16
N HIS A 260 12.72 33.22 23.99
CA HIS A 260 13.98 32.54 23.74
C HIS A 260 14.34 31.75 24.99
N ASN A 261 14.56 30.43 24.83
CA ASN A 261 15.22 29.70 25.89
C ASN A 261 16.72 30.05 25.94
N SER A 262 17.43 29.56 26.95
CA SER A 262 18.87 29.79 27.13
C SER A 262 19.74 29.35 25.94
N ASN A 263 19.18 28.60 24.96
CA ASN A 263 19.85 28.04 23.76
C ASN A 263 19.51 28.82 22.47
N ASN A 264 18.83 29.99 22.55
CA ASN A 264 18.41 30.81 21.40
C ASN A 264 17.50 30.06 20.39
N ASP A 265 16.75 29.03 20.83
CA ASP A 265 15.79 28.31 20.02
C ASP A 265 14.48 29.11 19.90
N ARG A 266 13.87 29.05 18.71
CA ARG A 266 12.63 29.76 18.41
C ARG A 266 11.46 28.79 18.50
N TYR A 267 10.33 29.28 19.02
CA TYR A 267 9.11 28.47 19.17
C TYR A 267 8.00 29.05 18.29
N ILE A 268 7.15 28.13 17.77
CA ILE A 268 5.93 28.50 17.06
C ILE A 268 4.72 27.98 17.84
N ASN A 269 3.73 28.83 18.05
CA ASN A 269 2.46 28.39 18.65
C ASN A 269 1.65 27.59 17.65
N ILE A 270 1.14 26.43 18.09
CA ILE A 270 0.47 25.45 17.23
C ILE A 270 -0.85 26.01 16.69
N ASP A 271 -1.70 26.56 17.56
CA ASP A 271 -3.05 26.97 17.18
C ASP A 271 -3.11 28.37 16.55
N THR A 272 -2.28 29.30 17.01
CA THR A 272 -2.33 30.70 16.54
C THR A 272 -1.38 31.03 15.41
N ALA A 273 -0.38 30.16 15.13
CA ALA A 273 0.61 30.38 14.08
C ALA A 273 0.70 29.21 13.09
N LEU A 274 0.99 27.99 13.55
CA LEU A 274 1.17 26.84 12.65
C LEU A 274 -0.14 26.50 11.92
N LYS A 275 -1.25 26.40 12.65
CA LYS A 275 -2.55 26.06 12.06
C LYS A 275 -2.96 27.04 10.95
N PRO A 276 -2.98 28.37 11.12
CA PRO A 276 -3.30 29.31 10.04
C PRO A 276 -2.39 29.19 8.80
N ILE A 277 -1.11 28.85 8.99
CA ILE A 277 -0.18 28.63 7.86
C ILE A 277 -0.62 27.38 7.06
N LEU A 278 -0.90 26.28 7.75
CA LEU A 278 -1.34 25.04 7.09
C LEU A 278 -2.70 25.23 6.40
N GLU A 279 -3.63 25.97 7.03
CA GLU A 279 -4.93 26.30 6.43
C GLU A 279 -4.78 27.19 5.19
N SER A 280 -3.91 28.21 5.22
CA SER A 280 -3.62 29.04 4.06
C SER A 280 -3.04 28.21 2.90
N ARG A 281 -2.16 27.28 3.19
CA ARG A 281 -1.61 26.37 2.17
C ARG A 281 -2.66 25.44 1.60
N PHE A 282 -3.54 24.91 2.44
CA PHE A 282 -4.67 24.10 2.02
C PHE A 282 -5.56 24.87 1.03
N GLU A 283 -5.97 26.10 1.35
CA GLU A 283 -6.81 26.91 0.44
C GLU A 283 -6.05 27.23 -0.86
N ASN A 284 -4.78 27.63 -0.78
CA ASN A 284 -3.95 27.91 -1.96
C ASN A 284 -3.77 26.71 -2.88
N ALA A 285 -3.82 25.48 -2.37
CA ALA A 285 -3.75 24.26 -3.19
C ALA A 285 -4.91 24.16 -4.21
N PHE A 286 -6.04 24.81 -3.95
CA PHE A 286 -7.20 24.84 -4.85
C PHE A 286 -7.20 26.03 -5.81
N GLU A 287 -6.45 27.11 -5.54
CA GLU A 287 -6.50 28.35 -6.31
C GLU A 287 -5.57 28.37 -7.52
N GLY A 288 -4.47 27.62 -7.48
CA GLY A 288 -3.47 27.57 -8.54
C GLY A 288 -4.02 27.12 -9.89
N SER A 289 -3.33 27.49 -10.97
CA SER A 289 -3.67 27.08 -12.35
C SER A 289 -2.71 26.02 -12.91
N LYS A 290 -1.57 25.81 -12.27
CA LYS A 290 -0.52 24.86 -12.73
C LYS A 290 -0.11 23.93 -11.60
N CYS A 291 0.27 22.73 -11.97
CA CYS A 291 0.90 21.79 -11.07
C CYS A 291 2.37 22.18 -10.89
N GLU A 292 2.70 22.83 -9.78
CA GLU A 292 4.06 23.33 -9.52
C GLU A 292 5.04 22.19 -9.23
N ASN A 293 4.58 21.15 -8.56
CA ASN A 293 5.38 19.96 -8.28
C ASN A 293 4.56 18.68 -8.48
N PRO A 294 4.67 18.01 -9.65
CA PRO A 294 3.94 16.78 -9.91
C PRO A 294 4.32 15.62 -8.97
N MET A 295 5.52 15.65 -8.38
CA MET A 295 5.97 14.61 -7.43
C MET A 295 5.18 14.63 -6.12
N THR A 296 4.68 15.79 -5.69
CA THR A 296 3.83 15.89 -4.48
C THR A 296 2.38 15.50 -4.73
N GLY A 297 1.98 15.30 -5.99
CA GLY A 297 0.62 14.97 -6.37
C GLY A 297 -0.41 16.09 -6.22
N ILE A 298 0.02 17.29 -5.79
CA ILE A 298 -0.86 18.45 -5.57
C ILE A 298 -0.97 19.25 -6.86
N CYS A 299 -1.99 18.94 -7.66
CA CYS A 299 -2.30 19.67 -8.90
C CYS A 299 -3.66 20.35 -8.76
N PRO A 300 -3.76 21.68 -8.93
CA PRO A 300 -5.00 22.41 -8.73
C PRO A 300 -6.16 21.92 -9.60
N ILE A 301 -5.92 21.50 -10.84
CA ILE A 301 -6.94 20.92 -11.73
C ILE A 301 -7.56 19.67 -11.09
N TYR A 302 -6.72 18.78 -10.56
CA TYR A 302 -7.19 17.59 -9.87
C TYR A 302 -8.03 17.98 -8.65
N PHE A 303 -7.53 18.85 -7.77
CA PHE A 303 -8.28 19.29 -6.59
C PHE A 303 -9.62 19.94 -6.95
N LYS A 304 -9.66 20.81 -7.94
CA LYS A 304 -10.93 21.40 -8.43
C LYS A 304 -11.91 20.34 -8.92
N SER A 305 -11.43 19.28 -9.55
CA SER A 305 -12.26 18.18 -10.05
C SER A 305 -12.93 17.36 -8.95
N ILE A 306 -12.33 17.32 -7.75
CA ILE A 306 -12.87 16.54 -6.62
C ILE A 306 -13.80 17.36 -5.69
N LEU A 307 -13.76 18.69 -5.75
CA LEU A 307 -14.55 19.55 -4.84
C LEU A 307 -16.07 19.37 -4.95
N GLY A 308 -16.56 19.08 -6.14
CA GLY A 308 -17.99 18.87 -6.40
C GLY A 308 -18.45 17.43 -6.28
N LEU A 309 -17.56 16.50 -5.95
CA LEU A 309 -17.92 15.09 -5.90
C LEU A 309 -18.69 14.75 -4.62
N ASN A 310 -19.79 14.01 -4.80
CA ASN A 310 -20.46 13.35 -3.70
C ASN A 310 -19.51 12.37 -3.00
N SER A 311 -19.50 12.36 -1.67
CA SER A 311 -18.67 11.43 -0.91
C SER A 311 -19.04 9.97 -1.17
N THR A 312 -18.10 9.04 -1.01
CA THR A 312 -18.40 7.60 -1.10
C THR A 312 -19.54 7.21 -0.16
N LEU A 313 -19.53 7.77 1.06
CA LEU A 313 -20.57 7.52 2.07
C LEU A 313 -21.96 7.91 1.56
N SER A 314 -22.08 9.00 0.76
CA SER A 314 -23.37 9.47 0.24
C SER A 314 -23.88 8.65 -0.95
N ILE A 315 -22.99 8.04 -1.73
CA ILE A 315 -23.34 7.31 -2.96
C ILE A 315 -23.31 5.78 -2.82
N ILE A 316 -22.81 5.25 -1.71
CA ILE A 316 -22.63 3.79 -1.55
C ILE A 316 -23.94 3.01 -1.72
N GLY A 317 -25.08 3.62 -1.42
CA GLY A 317 -26.41 3.03 -1.63
C GLY A 317 -26.78 2.82 -3.10
N ASN A 318 -26.02 3.39 -4.03
CA ASN A 318 -26.22 3.18 -5.48
C ASN A 318 -25.43 1.96 -6.00
N VAL A 319 -24.55 1.36 -5.20
CA VAL A 319 -23.93 0.09 -5.54
C VAL A 319 -25.02 -0.99 -5.56
N PRO A 320 -25.10 -1.82 -6.62
CA PRO A 320 -26.14 -2.84 -6.71
C PRO A 320 -26.14 -3.78 -5.49
N SER A 321 -27.31 -4.12 -5.00
CA SER A 321 -27.45 -5.06 -3.87
C SER A 321 -26.92 -6.48 -4.17
N THR A 322 -26.67 -6.79 -5.45
CA THR A 322 -26.04 -8.03 -5.89
C THR A 322 -24.51 -7.99 -5.92
N THR A 323 -23.92 -6.83 -5.62
CA THR A 323 -22.45 -6.64 -5.56
C THR A 323 -21.95 -6.89 -4.15
N GLY A 324 -21.10 -7.90 -3.94
CA GLY A 324 -20.46 -8.12 -2.65
C GLY A 324 -19.46 -7.00 -2.30
N ILE A 325 -19.43 -6.59 -1.04
CA ILE A 325 -18.58 -5.49 -0.54
C ILE A 325 -17.71 -5.98 0.63
N LEU A 326 -16.39 -6.03 0.42
CA LEU A 326 -15.43 -6.25 1.48
C LEU A 326 -14.75 -4.92 1.83
N ILE A 327 -14.73 -4.58 3.12
CA ILE A 327 -13.99 -3.42 3.65
C ILE A 327 -12.86 -3.93 4.53
N LEU A 328 -11.62 -3.54 4.24
CA LEU A 328 -10.44 -3.85 5.04
C LEU A 328 -9.83 -2.55 5.57
N HIS A 329 -9.42 -2.50 6.85
CA HIS A 329 -8.85 -1.29 7.43
C HIS A 329 -7.86 -1.56 8.57
N GLY A 330 -6.71 -0.89 8.54
CA GLY A 330 -5.76 -0.89 9.65
C GLY A 330 -6.21 0.04 10.79
N LEU A 331 -6.09 -0.38 12.06
CA LEU A 331 -6.48 0.48 13.18
C LEU A 331 -5.51 1.63 13.43
N ASN A 332 -4.25 1.49 13.01
CA ASN A 332 -3.23 2.54 13.09
C ASN A 332 -3.11 3.37 11.79
N ASP A 333 -4.13 3.33 10.93
CA ASP A 333 -4.18 4.13 9.72
C ASP A 333 -4.30 5.62 10.05
N SER A 334 -3.26 6.38 9.75
CA SER A 334 -3.22 7.83 9.90
C SER A 334 -3.63 8.59 8.63
N GLY A 335 -3.58 7.94 7.46
CA GLY A 335 -3.95 8.55 6.18
C GLY A 335 -5.46 8.60 5.94
N SER A 336 -6.16 7.53 6.33
CA SER A 336 -7.62 7.43 6.32
C SER A 336 -8.06 6.81 7.63
N ARG A 337 -8.60 7.60 8.55
CA ARG A 337 -8.94 7.11 9.89
C ARG A 337 -9.92 5.94 9.84
N VAL A 338 -9.70 4.93 10.68
CA VAL A 338 -10.56 3.73 10.74
C VAL A 338 -12.04 4.05 11.02
N GLN A 339 -12.34 5.19 11.65
CA GLN A 339 -13.72 5.67 11.83
C GLN A 339 -14.48 5.79 10.51
N GLN A 340 -13.78 6.05 9.40
CA GLN A 340 -14.40 6.05 8.07
C GLN A 340 -14.93 4.65 7.71
N ALA A 341 -14.17 3.60 7.99
CA ALA A 341 -14.62 2.22 7.73
C ALA A 341 -15.84 1.85 8.58
N PHE A 342 -15.86 2.26 9.85
CA PHE A 342 -17.04 2.04 10.73
C PHE A 342 -18.27 2.79 10.24
N LEU A 343 -18.13 4.04 9.79
CA LEU A 343 -19.24 4.82 9.20
C LEU A 343 -19.76 4.16 7.91
N LEU A 344 -18.88 3.63 7.08
CA LEU A 344 -19.27 2.94 5.86
C LEU A 344 -20.02 1.63 6.17
N GLN A 345 -19.51 0.84 7.11
CA GLN A 345 -20.16 -0.38 7.60
C GLN A 345 -21.55 -0.08 8.17
N GLN A 346 -21.66 0.96 9.02
CA GLN A 346 -22.93 1.40 9.57
C GLN A 346 -23.90 1.80 8.45
N LYS A 347 -23.44 2.59 7.48
CA LYS A 347 -24.28 3.03 6.35
C LYS A 347 -24.80 1.87 5.51
N LEU A 348 -23.96 0.88 5.21
CA LEU A 348 -24.38 -0.32 4.48
C LEU A 348 -25.41 -1.14 5.27
N THR A 349 -25.24 -1.24 6.59
CA THR A 349 -26.23 -1.87 7.50
C THR A 349 -27.57 -1.12 7.50
N GLU A 350 -27.56 0.21 7.61
CA GLU A 350 -28.77 1.06 7.54
C GLU A 350 -29.50 0.91 6.20
N LEU A 351 -28.77 0.73 5.12
CA LEU A 351 -29.31 0.50 3.77
C LEU A 351 -29.78 -0.95 3.56
N ASN A 352 -29.61 -1.83 4.55
CA ASN A 352 -29.87 -3.27 4.45
C ASN A 352 -29.16 -3.91 3.24
N HIS A 353 -27.92 -3.49 2.93
CA HIS A 353 -27.15 -4.13 1.90
C HIS A 353 -26.86 -5.59 2.28
N PRO A 354 -27.26 -6.60 1.45
CA PRO A 354 -27.30 -7.99 1.90
C PRO A 354 -25.91 -8.64 2.07
N ASP A 355 -24.91 -8.12 1.38
CA ASP A 355 -23.57 -8.74 1.30
C ASP A 355 -22.48 -7.70 1.52
N HIS A 356 -22.15 -7.45 2.79
CA HIS A 356 -21.06 -6.56 3.16
C HIS A 356 -20.42 -6.98 4.48
N ILE A 357 -19.10 -6.81 4.57
CA ILE A 357 -18.33 -7.11 5.78
C ILE A 357 -17.18 -6.13 5.96
N LEU A 358 -16.90 -5.74 7.19
CA LEU A 358 -15.70 -5.00 7.60
C LEU A 358 -14.77 -5.91 8.40
N ILE A 359 -13.50 -5.95 8.02
CA ILE A 359 -12.42 -6.57 8.81
C ILE A 359 -11.41 -5.48 9.16
N THR A 360 -11.08 -5.36 10.44
CA THR A 360 -10.07 -4.41 10.94
C THR A 360 -8.86 -5.12 11.49
N TYR A 361 -7.70 -4.51 11.35
CA TYR A 361 -6.42 -5.10 11.74
C TYR A 361 -5.71 -4.21 12.76
N PRO A 362 -5.49 -4.69 13.99
CA PRO A 362 -4.64 -3.98 14.94
C PRO A 362 -3.21 -3.87 14.41
N ASP A 363 -2.50 -2.84 14.84
CA ASP A 363 -1.08 -2.60 14.53
C ASP A 363 -0.72 -2.50 13.03
N LEU A 364 -1.70 -2.26 12.15
CA LEU A 364 -1.47 -1.98 10.74
C LEU A 364 -1.85 -0.54 10.40
N GLY A 365 -1.04 0.07 9.53
CA GLY A 365 -1.25 1.42 9.02
C GLY A 365 -2.03 1.46 7.71
N HIS A 366 -1.87 2.59 6.99
CA HIS A 366 -2.63 2.88 5.76
C HIS A 366 -2.40 1.87 4.62
N HIS A 367 -1.15 1.42 4.45
CA HIS A 367 -0.78 0.43 3.42
C HIS A 367 -0.84 -1.02 3.92
N PHE A 368 -1.45 -1.26 5.08
CA PHE A 368 -1.52 -2.57 5.72
C PHE A 368 -0.14 -3.13 6.10
N TYR A 369 0.85 -2.27 6.24
CA TYR A 369 2.14 -2.64 6.81
C TYR A 369 2.10 -2.48 8.33
N PRO A 370 2.89 -3.27 9.07
CA PRO A 370 3.04 -3.07 10.50
C PRO A 370 3.39 -1.62 10.84
N SER A 371 2.63 -1.03 11.74
CA SER A 371 2.76 0.36 12.16
C SER A 371 2.61 0.45 13.68
N SER A 372 3.65 0.91 14.36
CA SER A 372 3.62 1.19 15.81
C SER A 372 3.36 2.66 16.13
N GLN A 373 3.43 3.52 15.12
CA GLN A 373 3.29 4.97 15.24
C GLN A 373 2.56 5.55 14.03
N TRP A 374 2.07 6.74 14.17
CA TRP A 374 1.24 7.54 13.25
C TRP A 374 1.43 7.34 11.76
N THR A 375 2.66 7.41 11.27
CA THR A 375 2.97 7.37 9.83
C THR A 375 4.12 6.44 9.51
N THR A 376 4.64 5.73 10.51
CA THR A 376 5.73 4.80 10.32
C THR A 376 5.17 3.43 9.99
N GLU A 377 5.23 3.09 8.73
CA GLU A 377 4.83 1.79 8.22
C GLU A 377 6.02 1.10 7.58
N SER A 378 6.25 -0.16 7.88
CA SER A 378 7.36 -0.91 7.31
C SER A 378 7.05 -2.40 7.18
N GLY A 379 7.69 -3.02 6.20
CA GLY A 379 7.56 -4.45 5.96
C GLY A 379 6.48 -4.80 4.93
N PRO A 380 6.27 -6.09 4.71
CA PRO A 380 5.22 -6.57 3.82
C PRO A 380 3.86 -6.58 4.51
N ILE A 381 2.80 -6.68 3.71
CA ILE A 381 1.45 -7.00 4.21
C ILE A 381 1.52 -8.36 4.94
N PRO A 382 1.04 -8.45 6.19
CA PRO A 382 1.02 -9.72 6.91
C PRO A 382 0.16 -10.77 6.20
N GLN A 383 0.60 -12.03 6.27
CA GLN A 383 -0.06 -13.14 5.58
C GLN A 383 -1.54 -13.32 5.99
N TYR A 384 -1.91 -12.99 7.22
CA TYR A 384 -3.31 -13.09 7.67
C TYR A 384 -4.22 -12.11 6.93
N VAL A 385 -3.77 -10.90 6.58
CA VAL A 385 -4.55 -9.94 5.77
C VAL A 385 -4.81 -10.50 4.38
N LEU A 386 -3.78 -11.08 3.75
CA LEU A 386 -3.88 -11.70 2.43
C LEU A 386 -4.77 -12.96 2.48
N ALA A 387 -4.73 -13.70 3.59
CA ALA A 387 -5.56 -14.88 3.79
C ALA A 387 -7.05 -14.51 3.96
N ASP A 388 -7.37 -13.47 4.73
CA ASP A 388 -8.73 -12.97 4.87
C ASP A 388 -9.29 -12.44 3.55
N LEU A 389 -8.48 -11.67 2.81
CA LEU A 389 -8.81 -11.21 1.46
C LEU A 389 -9.10 -12.39 0.52
N TYR A 390 -8.25 -13.41 0.53
CA TYR A 390 -8.43 -14.60 -0.30
C TYR A 390 -9.69 -15.38 0.10
N ALA A 391 -9.90 -15.63 1.38
CA ALA A 391 -11.04 -16.40 1.87
C ALA A 391 -12.38 -15.75 1.46
N TRP A 392 -12.47 -14.44 1.57
CA TRP A 392 -13.64 -13.70 1.11
C TRP A 392 -13.80 -13.78 -0.42
N LEU A 393 -12.72 -13.53 -1.17
CA LEU A 393 -12.74 -13.62 -2.64
C LEU A 393 -13.09 -15.02 -3.15
N GLU A 394 -12.57 -16.07 -2.53
CA GLU A 394 -12.90 -17.47 -2.86
C GLU A 394 -14.40 -17.74 -2.71
N ALA A 395 -14.98 -17.34 -1.58
CA ALA A 395 -16.40 -17.50 -1.31
C ALA A 395 -17.31 -16.75 -2.29
N HIS A 396 -16.87 -15.58 -2.80
CA HIS A 396 -17.67 -14.69 -3.67
C HIS A 396 -17.37 -14.83 -5.16
N SER A 397 -16.32 -15.58 -5.52
CA SER A 397 -15.92 -15.76 -6.93
C SER A 397 -16.32 -17.11 -7.53
N GLY A 398 -16.88 -18.02 -6.73
CA GLY A 398 -17.23 -19.36 -7.20
C GLY A 398 -16.01 -20.20 -7.61
N LEU A 399 -14.85 -19.96 -6.99
CA LEU A 399 -13.72 -20.90 -7.12
C LEU A 399 -14.08 -22.22 -6.48
N SER A 400 -13.90 -23.32 -7.22
CA SER A 400 -14.04 -24.66 -6.63
C SER A 400 -12.78 -25.01 -5.84
N HIS A 401 -12.94 -25.63 -4.67
CA HIS A 401 -11.86 -26.00 -3.73
C HIS A 401 -10.78 -26.95 -4.30
N SER A 402 -10.82 -27.29 -5.58
CA SER A 402 -9.89 -28.23 -6.22
C SER A 402 -8.46 -27.69 -6.40
N TYR A 403 -8.17 -26.45 -5.99
CA TYR A 403 -6.86 -25.80 -6.18
C TYR A 403 -5.93 -25.85 -4.96
N VAL A 404 -6.38 -26.26 -3.77
CA VAL A 404 -5.65 -26.05 -2.50
C VAL A 404 -4.86 -27.27 -1.99
N THR A 405 -4.76 -28.37 -2.70
CA THR A 405 -4.13 -29.58 -2.15
C THR A 405 -2.77 -29.96 -2.72
N THR A 406 -1.79 -29.05 -2.75
CA THR A 406 -0.38 -29.47 -2.92
C THR A 406 0.66 -28.51 -2.33
N SER A 407 0.50 -28.08 -1.08
CA SER A 407 1.65 -27.59 -0.32
C SER A 407 1.40 -27.55 1.19
N THR A 408 1.12 -28.68 1.78
CA THR A 408 1.42 -28.89 3.21
C THR A 408 2.90 -29.26 3.31
N PRO A 409 3.73 -28.50 4.04
CA PRO A 409 5.04 -28.98 4.43
C PRO A 409 4.81 -30.21 5.33
N SER A 410 5.37 -31.37 4.95
CA SER A 410 5.39 -32.56 5.78
C SER A 410 5.92 -32.18 7.18
N ALA A 411 5.09 -32.30 8.18
CA ALA A 411 5.50 -32.20 9.57
C ALA A 411 6.56 -33.26 9.82
N ILE A 412 7.77 -32.82 10.12
CA ILE A 412 8.87 -33.65 10.61
C ILE A 412 8.37 -34.33 11.86
N GLY A 413 8.43 -35.69 11.85
CA GLY A 413 7.88 -36.57 12.86
C GLY A 413 8.31 -36.20 14.28
N ALA A 414 7.35 -35.93 15.12
CA ALA A 414 7.53 -35.97 16.56
C ALA A 414 7.47 -37.43 17.01
N ASN A 415 8.62 -37.98 17.35
CA ASN A 415 8.75 -39.26 18.08
C ASN A 415 8.05 -39.12 19.44
N THR A 416 6.88 -39.65 19.59
CA THR A 416 6.25 -39.87 20.90
C THR A 416 6.74 -41.20 21.42
N SER A 417 7.73 -41.17 22.32
CA SER A 417 8.05 -42.30 23.20
C SER A 417 6.91 -42.50 24.21
N SER A 418 6.20 -43.61 24.06
CA SER A 418 5.22 -44.08 25.02
C SER A 418 5.85 -44.41 26.35
N LEU A 419 5.53 -43.68 27.40
CA LEU A 419 5.78 -44.11 28.79
C LEU A 419 4.63 -44.97 29.26
N ASN A 420 4.85 -46.28 29.33
CA ASN A 420 4.06 -47.25 30.04
C ASN A 420 4.12 -46.95 31.54
N THR A 421 3.00 -46.59 32.16
CA THR A 421 2.83 -46.68 33.61
C THR A 421 2.01 -47.90 33.95
N ASN A 422 2.70 -48.95 34.45
CA ASN A 422 2.07 -50.10 35.14
C ASN A 422 1.48 -49.60 36.45
N LYS A 423 0.20 -49.93 36.65
CA LYS A 423 -0.47 -49.95 37.93
C LYS A 423 -0.17 -51.30 38.59
N THR A 424 0.30 -51.28 39.83
CA THR A 424 0.12 -52.40 40.77
C THR A 424 -0.22 -51.86 42.14
N SER A 425 -1.30 -52.42 42.69
CA SER A 425 -1.86 -52.47 44.04
C SER A 425 -2.13 -51.18 44.76
#